data_1ede4239dbacf234f4309e57ad116879
#
_entry.id   1ede4239dbacf234f4309e57ad116879
#
_cell.length_a   1.000
_cell.length_b   1.000
_cell.length_c   1.000
_cell.angle_alpha   90.00
_cell.angle_beta   90.00
_cell.angle_gamma   90.00
#
_symmetry.space_group_name_H-M   'P 1'
#
loop_
_entity.id
_entity.type
_entity.pdbx_description
1 polymer ?
#
loop_
_entity_poly.entity_id
_entity_poly.type
_entity_poly.pdbx_seq_one_letter_code
_entity_poly.pdbx_strand_id
1 'polypeptide(L)'
;KRPGVIFGSDGLDGCEHAVFEILSNSIDEAREGHGRLITVTRYLDHSIEVEDMGRGCPVDYNPKEKRFNWELVYCELYAGGKYNNNDGDNYEYSLGLNGLGSCATQYASAYFDAVIHRDGFEYTLHFEKGENVGGLKKEPYSGKKTGSRFRWKPDLDVFTDIAIPAEYFTDVLRRQAVVNEGITFKFRDQQEDGSLPEEDFVYEHGIQDYVAELA
;
A
#
# COMPACT_ATOMS: atom_id res chain seq x y z
N LYS A 1 6.51 -17.63 9.83
CA LYS A 1 6.09 -16.66 10.86
C LYS A 1 4.58 -16.74 11.02
N ARG A 2 4.09 -16.56 12.23
CA ARG A 2 2.66 -16.72 12.52
C ARG A 2 1.92 -15.42 12.19
N PRO A 3 0.90 -15.43 11.30
CA PRO A 3 0.14 -14.23 10.93
C PRO A 3 -0.48 -13.55 12.15
N GLY A 4 -0.95 -14.31 13.11
CA GLY A 4 -1.56 -13.79 14.32
C GLY A 4 -0.65 -12.90 15.16
N VAL A 5 0.66 -13.05 15.06
CA VAL A 5 1.62 -12.20 15.79
C VAL A 5 1.73 -10.83 15.13
N ILE A 6 1.60 -10.75 13.80
CA ILE A 6 1.81 -9.53 13.03
C ILE A 6 0.48 -8.85 12.71
N PHE A 7 -0.51 -9.62 12.26
CA PHE A 7 -1.80 -9.10 11.83
C PHE A 7 -2.92 -9.25 12.89
N GLY A 8 -2.58 -9.83 14.03
CA GLY A 8 -3.56 -10.09 15.10
C GLY A 8 -4.43 -11.31 14.89
N SER A 9 -4.47 -11.87 13.67
CA SER A 9 -5.33 -13.00 13.32
C SER A 9 -4.85 -13.66 12.03
N ASP A 10 -5.14 -14.95 11.85
CA ASP A 10 -4.99 -15.66 10.58
C ASP A 10 -6.32 -15.77 9.81
N GLY A 11 -7.37 -15.17 10.33
CA GLY A 11 -8.67 -15.09 9.68
C GLY A 11 -8.81 -13.86 8.79
N LEU A 12 -10.04 -13.57 8.41
CA LEU A 12 -10.37 -12.42 7.56
C LEU A 12 -9.87 -11.11 8.16
N ASP A 13 -9.93 -10.95 9.47
CA ASP A 13 -9.45 -9.75 10.19
C ASP A 13 -7.97 -9.50 9.92
N GLY A 14 -7.16 -10.55 9.92
CA GLY A 14 -5.74 -10.43 9.63
C GLY A 14 -5.48 -9.99 8.19
N CYS A 15 -6.28 -10.53 7.27
CA CYS A 15 -6.24 -10.15 5.86
C CYS A 15 -6.61 -8.67 5.66
N GLU A 16 -7.63 -8.20 6.36
CA GLU A 16 -8.05 -6.80 6.37
C GLU A 16 -6.99 -5.88 6.98
N HIS A 17 -6.35 -6.34 8.06
CA HIS A 17 -5.26 -5.60 8.67
C HIS A 17 -4.08 -5.39 7.69
N ALA A 18 -3.77 -6.40 6.88
CA ALA A 18 -2.73 -6.29 5.87
C ALA A 18 -3.04 -5.19 4.84
N VAL A 19 -4.30 -5.03 4.46
CA VAL A 19 -4.73 -3.92 3.59
C VAL A 19 -4.39 -2.58 4.24
N PHE A 20 -4.73 -2.44 5.52
CA PHE A 20 -4.50 -1.18 6.23
C PHE A 20 -3.00 -0.87 6.37
N GLU A 21 -2.16 -1.87 6.53
CA GLU A 21 -0.71 -1.69 6.60
C GLU A 21 -0.14 -1.08 5.30
N ILE A 22 -0.61 -1.53 4.14
CA ILE A 22 -0.19 -0.94 2.85
C ILE A 22 -0.82 0.44 2.67
N LEU A 23 -2.11 0.58 3.00
CA LEU A 23 -2.84 1.84 2.85
C LEU A 23 -2.24 2.96 3.71
N SER A 24 -1.82 2.65 4.94
CA SER A 24 -1.29 3.65 5.86
C SER A 24 -0.01 4.32 5.35
N ASN A 25 0.84 3.59 4.62
CA ASN A 25 2.03 4.17 4.01
C ASN A 25 1.66 5.24 2.96
N SER A 26 0.64 4.96 2.15
CA SER A 26 0.14 5.91 1.15
C SER A 26 -0.53 7.12 1.81
N ILE A 27 -1.24 6.91 2.90
CA ILE A 27 -1.85 7.99 3.68
C ILE A 27 -0.76 8.90 4.26
N ASP A 28 0.30 8.34 4.81
CA ASP A 28 1.41 9.12 5.38
C ASP A 28 2.06 10.01 4.32
N GLU A 29 2.28 9.49 3.11
CA GLU A 29 2.79 10.28 1.99
C GLU A 29 1.86 11.46 1.65
N ALA A 30 0.56 11.19 1.55
CA ALA A 30 -0.42 12.24 1.23
C ALA A 30 -0.52 13.29 2.35
N ARG A 31 -0.43 12.88 3.61
CA ARG A 31 -0.44 13.79 4.76
C ARG A 31 0.78 14.72 4.79
N GLU A 32 1.91 14.27 4.28
CA GLU A 32 3.10 15.08 4.13
C GLU A 32 3.05 16.01 2.91
N GLY A 33 1.95 15.99 2.16
CA GLY A 33 1.76 16.87 1.01
C GLY A 33 2.16 16.25 -0.32
N HIS A 34 2.50 14.97 -0.34
CA HIS A 34 2.92 14.26 -1.56
C HIS A 34 1.74 13.47 -2.16
N GLY A 35 1.02 14.13 -3.03
CA GLY A 35 -0.19 13.59 -3.66
C GLY A 35 -1.44 13.79 -2.80
N ARG A 36 -2.61 13.72 -3.43
CA ARG A 36 -3.91 13.90 -2.76
C ARG A 36 -4.95 12.89 -3.20
N LEU A 37 -4.52 11.90 -3.97
CA LEU A 37 -5.41 10.84 -4.46
C LEU A 37 -4.82 9.48 -4.10
N ILE A 38 -5.61 8.68 -3.40
CA ILE A 38 -5.29 7.29 -3.12
C ILE A 38 -6.39 6.44 -3.71
N THR A 39 -6.04 5.49 -4.57
CA THR A 39 -7.00 4.60 -5.22
C THR A 39 -6.83 3.19 -4.68
N VAL A 40 -7.93 2.61 -4.22
CA VAL A 40 -7.97 1.23 -3.74
C VAL A 40 -8.91 0.44 -4.62
N THR A 41 -8.43 -0.68 -5.15
CA THR A 41 -9.21 -1.54 -6.03
C THR A 41 -9.36 -2.93 -5.42
N ARG A 42 -10.59 -3.42 -5.42
CA ARG A 42 -10.93 -4.79 -5.04
C ARG A 42 -11.22 -5.58 -6.30
N TYR A 43 -10.44 -6.62 -6.53
CA TYR A 43 -10.59 -7.48 -7.71
C TYR A 43 -11.36 -8.75 -7.39
N LEU A 44 -11.96 -9.36 -8.41
CA LEU A 44 -12.76 -10.59 -8.27
C LEU A 44 -11.91 -11.80 -7.83
N ASP A 45 -10.63 -11.81 -8.15
CA ASP A 45 -9.71 -12.87 -7.72
C ASP A 45 -9.28 -12.76 -6.26
N HIS A 46 -9.87 -11.82 -5.51
CA HIS A 46 -9.56 -11.46 -4.13
C HIS A 46 -8.23 -10.71 -3.97
N SER A 47 -7.58 -10.30 -5.05
CA SER A 47 -6.47 -9.37 -4.96
C SER A 47 -6.95 -7.96 -4.66
N ILE A 48 -6.06 -7.18 -4.07
CA ILE A 48 -6.30 -5.78 -3.71
C ILE A 48 -5.18 -4.95 -4.32
N GLU A 49 -5.50 -3.75 -4.78
CA GLU A 49 -4.51 -2.80 -5.27
C GLU A 49 -4.64 -1.48 -4.53
N VAL A 50 -3.49 -0.92 -4.11
CA VAL A 50 -3.42 0.42 -3.53
C VAL A 50 -2.46 1.24 -4.37
N GLU A 51 -2.92 2.37 -4.88
CA GLU A 51 -2.12 3.29 -5.68
C GLU A 51 -2.15 4.68 -5.07
N ASP A 52 -0.97 5.30 -4.92
CA ASP A 52 -0.86 6.69 -4.50
C ASP A 52 -0.11 7.52 -5.54
N MET A 53 -0.12 8.83 -5.32
CA MET A 53 0.55 9.84 -6.16
C MET A 53 1.69 10.50 -5.37
N GLY A 54 2.28 9.78 -4.43
CA GLY A 54 3.38 10.26 -3.62
C GLY A 54 4.71 10.30 -4.36
N ARG A 55 5.80 10.31 -3.60
CA ARG A 55 7.16 10.37 -4.17
C ARG A 55 7.60 9.06 -4.82
N GLY A 56 6.92 7.98 -4.55
CA GLY A 56 7.31 6.64 -4.93
C GLY A 56 8.18 5.98 -3.86
N CYS A 57 7.84 4.74 -3.51
CA CYS A 57 8.62 3.96 -2.54
C CYS A 57 10.06 3.80 -3.05
N PRO A 58 11.10 4.10 -2.25
CA PRO A 58 12.48 3.91 -2.68
C PRO A 58 12.82 2.43 -2.75
N VAL A 59 13.22 1.96 -3.92
CA VAL A 59 13.51 0.54 -4.17
C VAL A 59 14.88 0.29 -4.80
N ASP A 60 15.54 1.33 -5.30
CA ASP A 60 16.83 1.23 -5.99
C ASP A 60 17.99 0.95 -5.02
N TYR A 61 19.17 0.76 -5.59
CA TYR A 61 20.38 0.44 -4.82
C TYR A 61 20.71 1.55 -3.81
N ASN A 62 21.00 1.11 -2.60
CA ASN A 62 21.40 1.99 -1.51
C ASN A 62 22.89 1.85 -1.26
N PRO A 63 23.72 2.86 -1.62
CA PRO A 63 25.16 2.77 -1.46
C PRO A 63 25.64 2.65 -0.02
N LYS A 64 24.87 3.19 0.94
CA LYS A 64 25.21 3.14 2.36
C LYS A 64 25.04 1.75 2.94
N GLU A 65 23.91 1.13 2.65
CA GLU A 65 23.60 -0.23 3.10
C GLU A 65 24.23 -1.28 2.18
N LYS A 66 24.75 -0.88 1.01
CA LYS A 66 25.31 -1.77 0.00
C LYS A 66 24.31 -2.85 -0.45
N ARG A 67 23.06 -2.48 -0.50
CA ARG A 67 21.94 -3.34 -0.85
C ARG A 67 20.88 -2.55 -1.59
N PHE A 68 19.96 -3.25 -2.24
CA PHE A 68 18.78 -2.61 -2.81
C PHE A 68 17.77 -2.30 -1.71
N ASN A 69 17.16 -1.11 -1.77
CA ASN A 69 16.13 -0.71 -0.82
C ASN A 69 14.93 -1.66 -0.81
N TRP A 70 14.57 -2.25 -1.97
CA TRP A 70 13.44 -3.18 -1.99
C TRP A 70 13.66 -4.40 -1.09
N GLU A 71 14.88 -4.88 -0.96
CA GLU A 71 15.18 -5.98 -0.06
C GLU A 71 14.92 -5.61 1.38
N LEU A 72 15.25 -4.38 1.73
CA LEU A 72 15.05 -3.88 3.10
C LEU A 72 13.57 -3.63 3.38
N VAL A 73 12.82 -3.07 2.43
CA VAL A 73 11.41 -2.73 2.61
C VAL A 73 10.52 -3.98 2.61
N TYR A 74 10.76 -4.91 1.68
CA TYR A 74 9.84 -6.02 1.45
C TYR A 74 10.30 -7.37 1.99
N CYS A 75 11.58 -7.51 2.31
CA CYS A 75 12.15 -8.79 2.70
C CYS A 75 12.70 -8.85 4.12
N GLU A 76 12.98 -7.71 4.76
CA GLU A 76 13.49 -7.69 6.12
C GLU A 76 12.47 -7.14 7.10
N LEU A 77 12.11 -7.96 8.09
CA LEU A 77 11.32 -7.49 9.22
C LEU A 77 12.18 -6.58 10.09
N TYR A 78 11.57 -5.54 10.63
CA TYR A 78 12.23 -4.52 11.47
C TYR A 78 13.24 -3.65 10.71
N ALA A 79 13.16 -3.59 9.38
CA ALA A 79 14.03 -2.73 8.57
C ALA A 79 13.94 -1.26 8.98
N GLY A 80 12.79 -0.82 9.49
CA GLY A 80 12.56 0.54 9.92
C GLY A 80 13.60 1.08 10.88
N GLY A 81 14.06 0.25 11.82
CA GLY A 81 15.05 0.67 12.79
C GLY A 81 16.43 0.97 12.22
N LYS A 82 16.71 0.56 10.99
CA LYS A 82 17.99 0.76 10.32
C LYS A 82 18.11 2.08 9.58
N TYR A 83 16.98 2.72 9.34
CA TYR A 83 16.95 3.92 8.51
C TYR A 83 16.69 5.18 9.30
N ASN A 84 16.82 5.08 10.59
CA ASN A 84 16.55 6.20 11.48
C ASN A 84 17.64 7.24 11.32
N ASN A 85 17.75 7.88 10.19
CA ASN A 85 18.74 8.81 10.03
C ASN A 85 18.62 9.83 9.09
N ASN A 86 19.35 10.60 9.21
CA ASN A 86 20.00 11.78 8.71
C ASN A 86 19.98 12.03 7.20
N ASP A 87 19.50 11.09 6.40
CA ASP A 87 19.50 11.24 4.97
C ASP A 87 18.18 11.57 4.35
N GLY A 88 17.35 12.11 5.18
CA GLY A 88 16.18 12.76 4.68
C GLY A 88 15.13 11.86 4.09
N ASP A 89 14.38 12.44 3.31
CA ASP A 89 13.08 12.08 2.79
C ASP A 89 12.91 10.66 2.22
N ASN A 90 14.00 10.00 1.86
CA ASN A 90 13.89 8.74 1.11
C ASN A 90 13.44 7.54 1.95
N TYR A 91 13.64 7.62 3.26
CA TYR A 91 13.39 6.49 4.13
C TYR A 91 12.12 6.64 4.96
N GLU A 92 11.70 7.85 5.20
CA GLU A 92 10.50 8.12 5.99
C GLU A 92 9.25 7.51 5.38
N TYR A 93 9.18 7.46 4.05
CA TYR A 93 8.05 6.85 3.37
C TYR A 93 7.86 5.37 3.73
N SER A 94 8.93 4.59 3.60
CA SER A 94 8.85 3.14 3.81
C SER A 94 8.88 2.77 5.27
N LEU A 95 9.31 3.71 6.10
CA LEU A 95 9.52 3.38 7.47
C LEU A 95 8.34 3.69 8.33
N GLY A 96 7.72 4.79 8.23
CA GLY A 96 6.65 5.15 9.09
C GLY A 96 6.74 4.40 10.44
N LEU A 97 5.70 4.28 11.15
CA LEU A 97 5.65 3.41 12.33
C LEU A 97 5.56 1.92 11.96
N ASN A 98 5.52 1.61 10.66
CA ASN A 98 5.16 0.31 10.14
C ASN A 98 6.23 -0.33 9.26
N GLY A 99 7.49 -0.28 9.65
CA GLY A 99 8.56 -0.98 8.94
C GLY A 99 8.33 -2.49 8.80
N LEU A 100 7.31 -3.02 9.48
CA LEU A 100 6.90 -4.41 9.39
C LEU A 100 5.81 -4.65 8.34
N GLY A 101 4.97 -3.65 8.05
CA GLY A 101 3.73 -3.84 7.32
C GLY A 101 3.90 -4.34 5.89
N SER A 102 4.71 -3.66 5.10
CA SER A 102 4.95 -4.04 3.69
C SER A 102 5.64 -5.41 3.59
N CYS A 103 6.62 -5.65 4.43
CA CYS A 103 7.34 -6.91 4.46
C CYS A 103 6.41 -8.06 4.87
N ALA A 104 5.63 -7.86 5.92
CA ALA A 104 4.70 -8.89 6.41
C ALA A 104 3.61 -9.19 5.37
N THR A 105 3.05 -8.19 4.74
CA THR A 105 2.03 -8.36 3.72
C THR A 105 2.59 -9.10 2.51
N GLN A 106 3.81 -8.77 2.07
CA GLN A 106 4.48 -9.45 0.98
C GLN A 106 4.62 -10.96 1.28
N TYR A 107 5.12 -11.31 2.47
CA TYR A 107 5.29 -12.71 2.86
C TYR A 107 3.97 -13.48 3.02
N ALA A 108 2.89 -12.78 3.32
CA ALA A 108 1.56 -13.38 3.51
C ALA A 108 0.73 -13.40 2.22
N SER A 109 1.34 -13.11 1.08
CA SER A 109 0.65 -13.01 -0.20
C SER A 109 1.01 -14.15 -1.14
N ALA A 110 0.02 -14.64 -1.89
CA ALA A 110 0.25 -15.59 -2.97
C ALA A 110 1.08 -14.94 -4.08
N TYR A 111 0.76 -13.67 -4.42
CA TYR A 111 1.65 -12.81 -5.20
C TYR A 111 1.58 -11.37 -4.67
N PHE A 112 2.65 -10.63 -4.89
CA PHE A 112 2.76 -9.23 -4.52
C PHE A 112 3.53 -8.50 -5.62
N ASP A 113 2.88 -7.53 -6.26
CA ASP A 113 3.45 -6.73 -7.34
C ASP A 113 3.59 -5.28 -6.90
N ALA A 114 4.75 -4.69 -7.19
CA ALA A 114 4.99 -3.27 -6.96
C ALA A 114 5.40 -2.60 -8.28
N VAL A 115 4.76 -1.49 -8.59
CA VAL A 115 5.14 -0.61 -9.70
C VAL A 115 5.35 0.79 -9.12
N ILE A 116 6.55 1.30 -9.27
CA ILE A 116 6.97 2.56 -8.66
C ILE A 116 7.42 3.53 -9.75
N HIS A 117 6.89 4.74 -9.73
CA HIS A 117 7.38 5.85 -10.57
C HIS A 117 8.12 6.84 -9.67
N ARG A 118 9.41 6.94 -9.90
CA ARG A 118 10.31 7.76 -9.10
C ARG A 118 11.55 8.16 -9.90
N ASP A 119 11.98 9.41 -9.76
CA ASP A 119 13.24 9.92 -10.35
C ASP A 119 13.36 9.69 -11.86
N GLY A 120 12.25 9.71 -12.59
CA GLY A 120 12.24 9.51 -14.04
C GLY A 120 12.32 8.05 -14.47
N PHE A 121 12.12 7.11 -13.56
CA PHE A 121 12.14 5.68 -13.84
C PHE A 121 10.85 4.99 -13.41
N GLU A 122 10.55 3.88 -14.09
CA GLU A 122 9.56 2.92 -13.64
C GLU A 122 10.29 1.70 -13.09
N TYR A 123 10.01 1.41 -11.82
CA TYR A 123 10.55 0.24 -11.14
C TYR A 123 9.45 -0.80 -10.98
N THR A 124 9.77 -2.06 -11.27
CA THR A 124 8.82 -3.17 -11.15
C THR A 124 9.42 -4.30 -10.34
N LEU A 125 8.65 -4.83 -9.39
CA LEU A 125 9.01 -5.97 -8.56
C LEU A 125 7.86 -6.95 -8.51
N HIS A 126 8.16 -8.24 -8.56
CA HIS A 126 7.19 -9.32 -8.42
C HIS A 126 7.65 -10.33 -7.38
N PHE A 127 6.74 -10.70 -6.48
CA PHE A 127 6.98 -11.72 -5.45
C PHE A 127 5.91 -12.79 -5.55
N GLU A 128 6.30 -14.03 -5.33
CA GLU A 128 5.38 -15.18 -5.22
C GLU A 128 5.67 -15.91 -3.92
N LYS A 129 4.66 -16.02 -3.07
CA LYS A 129 4.76 -16.69 -1.76
C LYS A 129 6.00 -16.30 -0.95
N GLY A 130 6.29 -15.02 -0.93
CA GLY A 130 7.40 -14.45 -0.15
C GLY A 130 8.75 -14.42 -0.88
N GLU A 131 8.84 -14.93 -2.09
CA GLU A 131 10.08 -14.97 -2.84
C GLU A 131 10.06 -14.01 -4.03
N ASN A 132 11.12 -13.23 -4.19
CA ASN A 132 11.26 -12.35 -5.35
C ASN A 132 11.49 -13.16 -6.61
N VAL A 133 10.75 -12.84 -7.67
CA VAL A 133 10.87 -13.46 -9.00
C VAL A 133 11.31 -12.40 -9.99
N GLY A 134 12.48 -12.59 -10.56
CA GLY A 134 13.00 -11.76 -11.65
C GLY A 134 13.77 -10.51 -11.25
N GLY A 135 13.94 -10.24 -9.95
CA GLY A 135 14.67 -9.09 -9.46
C GLY A 135 14.01 -7.76 -9.76
N LEU A 136 14.70 -6.67 -9.46
CA LEU A 136 14.23 -5.32 -9.75
C LEU A 136 14.38 -5.02 -11.24
N LYS A 137 13.28 -4.61 -11.86
CA LYS A 137 13.29 -4.08 -13.22
C LYS A 137 13.23 -2.56 -13.15
N LYS A 138 14.11 -1.90 -13.87
CA LYS A 138 14.20 -0.44 -13.90
C LYS A 138 14.23 0.03 -15.34
N GLU A 139 13.28 0.86 -15.72
CA GLU A 139 13.19 1.40 -17.09
C GLU A 139 12.96 2.90 -17.05
N PRO A 140 13.46 3.67 -18.03
CA PRO A 140 13.15 5.08 -18.13
C PRO A 140 11.65 5.31 -18.26
N TYR A 141 11.14 6.32 -17.58
CA TYR A 141 9.74 6.69 -17.61
C TYR A 141 9.59 8.16 -18.00
N SER A 142 8.99 8.40 -19.16
CA SER A 142 8.82 9.75 -19.71
C SER A 142 7.63 10.52 -19.12
N GLY A 143 6.75 9.84 -18.38
CA GLY A 143 5.62 10.48 -17.72
C GLY A 143 6.05 11.38 -16.56
N LYS A 144 5.19 12.30 -16.18
CA LYS A 144 5.43 13.22 -15.05
C LYS A 144 4.92 12.67 -13.73
N LYS A 145 4.17 11.59 -13.77
CA LYS A 145 3.55 10.99 -12.59
C LYS A 145 4.59 10.34 -11.71
N THR A 146 4.48 10.56 -10.40
CA THR A 146 5.21 9.78 -9.39
C THR A 146 4.22 9.03 -8.52
N GLY A 147 4.69 8.01 -7.82
CA GLY A 147 3.87 7.28 -6.88
C GLY A 147 4.19 5.80 -6.83
N SER A 148 3.40 5.10 -6.03
CA SER A 148 3.54 3.66 -5.82
C SER A 148 2.22 2.97 -6.06
N ARG A 149 2.27 1.80 -6.70
CA ARG A 149 1.11 0.95 -6.92
C ARG A 149 1.46 -0.46 -6.50
N PHE A 150 0.71 -0.98 -5.53
CA PHE A 150 0.89 -2.33 -5.01
C PHE A 150 -0.36 -3.14 -5.27
N ARG A 151 -0.20 -4.31 -5.91
CA ARG A 151 -1.28 -5.27 -6.06
C ARG A 151 -0.86 -6.60 -5.47
N TRP A 152 -1.66 -7.13 -4.55
CA TRP A 152 -1.37 -8.41 -3.93
C TRP A 152 -2.62 -9.24 -3.75
N LYS A 153 -2.41 -10.55 -3.73
CA LYS A 153 -3.45 -11.51 -3.39
C LYS A 153 -3.05 -12.19 -2.09
N PRO A 154 -3.84 -12.04 -1.02
CA PRO A 154 -3.54 -12.77 0.21
C PRO A 154 -3.48 -14.27 -0.02
N ASP A 155 -2.59 -14.93 0.72
CA ASP A 155 -2.33 -16.36 0.55
C ASP A 155 -3.25 -17.18 1.44
N LEU A 156 -4.02 -18.10 0.84
CA LEU A 156 -4.87 -19.04 1.60
C LEU A 156 -4.08 -20.06 2.41
N ASP A 157 -2.79 -20.21 2.15
CA ASP A 157 -1.91 -21.00 3.02
C ASP A 157 -1.55 -20.26 4.31
N VAL A 158 -1.79 -18.95 4.36
CA VAL A 158 -1.50 -18.08 5.51
C VAL A 158 -2.80 -17.71 6.23
N PHE A 159 -3.82 -17.31 5.47
CA PHE A 159 -5.11 -16.86 6.00
C PHE A 159 -6.19 -17.91 5.73
N THR A 160 -7.11 -18.06 6.68
CA THR A 160 -8.23 -18.98 6.54
C THR A 160 -9.32 -18.46 5.60
N ASP A 161 -9.40 -17.14 5.44
CA ASP A 161 -10.36 -16.46 4.54
C ASP A 161 -9.70 -15.22 3.97
N ILE A 162 -9.80 -15.05 2.65
CA ILE A 162 -9.24 -13.88 1.94
C ILE A 162 -10.31 -13.06 1.22
N ALA A 163 -11.57 -13.41 1.36
CA ALA A 163 -12.69 -12.74 0.67
C ALA A 163 -13.13 -11.49 1.44
N ILE A 164 -12.32 -10.44 1.39
CA ILE A 164 -12.63 -9.18 2.06
C ILE A 164 -13.86 -8.55 1.41
N PRO A 165 -14.92 -8.25 2.18
CA PRO A 165 -16.13 -7.67 1.62
C PRO A 165 -15.92 -6.21 1.20
N ALA A 166 -16.69 -5.75 0.19
CA ALA A 166 -16.62 -4.37 -0.28
C ALA A 166 -16.89 -3.36 0.83
N GLU A 167 -17.78 -3.69 1.77
CA GLU A 167 -18.16 -2.83 2.91
C GLU A 167 -16.97 -2.49 3.80
N TYR A 168 -16.02 -3.41 3.94
CA TYR A 168 -14.80 -3.11 4.69
C TYR A 168 -14.07 -1.91 4.07
N PHE A 169 -13.91 -1.92 2.76
CA PHE A 169 -13.21 -0.85 2.04
C PHE A 169 -13.96 0.47 2.13
N THR A 170 -15.26 0.47 1.88
CA THR A 170 -16.05 1.71 1.94
C THR A 170 -16.05 2.32 3.33
N ASP A 171 -16.14 1.50 4.38
CA ASP A 171 -16.09 1.96 5.76
C ASP A 171 -14.73 2.55 6.13
N VAL A 172 -13.65 1.85 5.79
CA VAL A 172 -12.29 2.30 6.10
C VAL A 172 -11.97 3.58 5.33
N LEU A 173 -12.26 3.63 4.03
CA LEU A 173 -11.93 4.78 3.20
C LEU A 173 -12.72 6.01 3.59
N ARG A 174 -13.99 5.86 3.97
CA ARG A 174 -14.79 6.97 4.48
C ARG A 174 -14.19 7.52 5.78
N ARG A 175 -13.84 6.65 6.72
CA ARG A 175 -13.23 7.07 7.99
C ARG A 175 -11.90 7.78 7.76
N GLN A 176 -11.08 7.26 6.87
CA GLN A 176 -9.79 7.88 6.56
C GLN A 176 -9.97 9.23 5.85
N ALA A 177 -10.97 9.38 5.00
CA ALA A 177 -11.27 10.64 4.34
C ALA A 177 -11.69 11.72 5.35
N VAL A 178 -12.44 11.35 6.36
CA VAL A 178 -12.89 12.29 7.42
C VAL A 178 -11.70 12.82 8.21
N VAL A 179 -10.75 11.97 8.59
CA VAL A 179 -9.60 12.37 9.42
C VAL A 179 -8.42 12.93 8.61
N ASN A 180 -8.46 12.80 7.29
CA ASN A 180 -7.42 13.33 6.40
C ASN A 180 -8.04 14.32 5.41
N GLU A 181 -8.30 15.54 5.88
CA GLU A 181 -8.96 16.57 5.10
C GLU A 181 -8.32 16.79 3.73
N GLY A 182 -9.16 16.88 2.70
CA GLY A 182 -8.73 17.20 1.34
C GLY A 182 -8.05 16.08 0.58
N ILE A 183 -7.86 14.91 1.19
CA ILE A 183 -7.35 13.73 0.49
C ILE A 183 -8.54 12.95 -0.08
N THR A 184 -8.47 12.65 -1.37
CA THR A 184 -9.49 11.86 -2.06
C THR A 184 -9.11 10.38 -2.00
N PHE A 185 -10.01 9.57 -1.49
CA PHE A 185 -9.91 8.12 -1.49
C PHE A 185 -10.90 7.58 -2.53
N LYS A 186 -10.37 7.01 -3.61
CA LYS A 186 -11.16 6.41 -4.67
C LYS A 186 -11.22 4.90 -4.47
N PHE A 187 -12.43 4.35 -4.46
CA PHE A 187 -12.63 2.92 -4.38
C PHE A 187 -13.15 2.38 -5.72
N ARG A 188 -12.48 1.33 -6.23
CA ARG A 188 -12.89 0.59 -7.41
C ARG A 188 -13.24 -0.83 -7.00
N ASP A 189 -14.45 -1.28 -7.33
CA ASP A 189 -14.91 -2.63 -7.01
C ASP A 189 -15.21 -3.37 -8.31
N GLN A 190 -14.36 -4.33 -8.69
CA GLN A 190 -14.52 -5.06 -9.92
C GLN A 190 -15.82 -5.88 -9.93
N GLN A 191 -16.61 -5.70 -10.97
CA GLN A 191 -17.86 -6.42 -11.18
C GLN A 191 -17.63 -7.67 -12.04
N GLU A 192 -18.62 -8.56 -12.08
CA GLU A 192 -18.52 -9.81 -12.83
C GLU A 192 -18.25 -9.61 -14.33
N ASP A 193 -18.69 -8.49 -14.90
CA ASP A 193 -18.42 -8.14 -16.29
C ASP A 193 -17.01 -7.53 -16.49
N GLY A 194 -16.22 -7.44 -15.43
CA GLY A 194 -14.88 -6.87 -15.45
C GLY A 194 -14.83 -5.35 -15.29
N SER A 195 -15.97 -4.67 -15.25
CA SER A 195 -16.00 -3.21 -15.06
C SER A 195 -15.50 -2.84 -13.66
N LEU A 196 -15.00 -1.61 -13.54
CA LEU A 196 -14.44 -1.05 -12.31
C LEU A 196 -15.17 0.25 -11.96
N PRO A 197 -16.45 0.18 -11.50
CA PRO A 197 -17.13 1.37 -11.03
C PRO A 197 -16.37 2.01 -9.85
N GLU A 198 -16.38 3.35 -9.81
CA GLU A 198 -15.61 4.12 -8.87
C GLU A 198 -16.51 4.89 -7.90
N GLU A 199 -16.07 5.00 -6.65
CA GLU A 199 -16.70 5.82 -5.64
C GLU A 199 -15.61 6.64 -4.95
N ASP A 200 -15.83 7.96 -4.83
CA ASP A 200 -14.86 8.86 -4.18
C ASP A 200 -15.33 9.23 -2.79
N PHE A 201 -14.39 9.19 -1.83
CA PHE A 201 -14.58 9.67 -0.46
C PHE A 201 -13.62 10.84 -0.25
N VAL A 202 -14.15 12.03 -0.07
CA VAL A 202 -13.38 13.24 0.19
C VAL A 202 -14.18 14.18 1.07
N TYR A 203 -13.53 14.74 2.08
CA TYR A 203 -14.10 15.72 2.99
C TYR A 203 -13.12 16.88 3.11
N GLU A 204 -13.39 17.96 2.37
CA GLU A 204 -12.48 19.11 2.28
C GLU A 204 -12.29 19.80 3.64
N HIS A 205 -13.30 19.75 4.51
CA HIS A 205 -13.26 20.30 5.85
C HIS A 205 -13.37 19.19 6.91
N GLY A 206 -12.97 17.99 6.57
CA GLY A 206 -12.89 16.87 7.51
C GLY A 206 -14.18 16.57 8.22
N ILE A 207 -14.13 16.55 9.55
CA ILE A 207 -15.26 16.16 10.38
C ILE A 207 -16.46 17.11 10.23
N GLN A 208 -16.24 18.38 9.92
CA GLN A 208 -17.34 19.35 9.72
C GLN A 208 -18.22 18.94 8.53
N ASP A 209 -17.61 18.56 7.41
CA ASP A 209 -18.34 18.11 6.23
C ASP A 209 -19.06 16.79 6.50
N TYR A 210 -18.45 15.91 7.25
CA TYR A 210 -19.06 14.63 7.62
C TYR A 210 -20.29 14.83 8.51
N VAL A 211 -20.20 15.71 9.50
CA VAL A 211 -21.33 16.04 10.36
C VAL A 211 -22.48 16.67 9.56
N ALA A 212 -22.16 17.53 8.60
CA ALA A 212 -23.15 18.13 7.71
C ALA A 212 -23.85 17.07 6.83
N GLU A 213 -23.11 16.07 6.36
CA GLU A 213 -23.68 14.97 5.59
C GLU A 213 -24.68 14.14 6.40
N LEU A 214 -24.43 13.98 7.70
CA LEU A 214 -25.29 13.20 8.59
C LEU A 214 -26.56 13.95 9.00
N ALA A 215 -26.59 15.26 8.86
CA ALA A 215 -27.77 16.08 9.15
C ALA A 215 -28.76 16.03 7.96
#